data_da8a17cc5d8865b42afd5c24f69ea687
#
_entry.id   da8a17cc5d8865b42afd5c24f69ea687
#
_cell.length_a   1.000
_cell.length_b   1.000
_cell.length_c   1.000
_cell.angle_alpha   90.00
_cell.angle_beta   90.00
_cell.angle_gamma   90.00
#
_symmetry.space_group_name_H-M   'P 1'
#
loop_
_entity.id
_entity.type
_entity.pdbx_description
1 polymer ?
#
loop_
_entity_poly.entity_id
_entity_poly.type
_entity_poly.pdbx_seq_one_letter_code
_entity_poly.pdbx_strand_id
1 'polypeptide(L)'
;MQIDNLSWFPGHMTKTKRMISAEIKNMDAVCEIVDARIPLSSRNPDVDELTAGKPRLIVLNRADQADPVQTRRWTQYFRGQGFAVLEANAKNGVGTEKFSAAVRELLRDKLAAAAAKGQVGKVVRVMVLGVPNVGKSTFINKVAHRKTARAEDRPGVTRSKQWVPVDAALELLDTPGILWPKFDDPEVGKRLAFTGAVKDDVLDIEELACCLMDYLAAHYADTLTERYKIEVEPGDTGYELLEKAGRKRGFLMRGAQVDTERMARILLDEFRAGKLGRFTLETVEN
;
A
#
# COMPACT_ATOMS: atom_id res chain seq x y z
N MET A 1 21.78 4.45 0.62
CA MET A 1 20.74 5.52 0.72
C MET A 1 20.43 5.80 2.16
N GLN A 2 20.76 7.02 2.64
CA GLN A 2 20.32 7.46 3.98
C GLN A 2 18.91 8.01 3.88
N ILE A 3 17.92 7.16 4.09
CA ILE A 3 16.49 7.57 4.22
C ILE A 3 16.22 8.19 5.61
N ASP A 4 17.22 8.16 6.50
CA ASP A 4 17.12 8.58 7.90
C ASP A 4 16.77 10.07 8.10
N ASN A 5 16.92 10.90 7.07
CA ASN A 5 16.66 12.35 7.13
C ASN A 5 15.42 12.80 6.33
N LEU A 6 14.57 11.88 5.93
CA LEU A 6 13.28 12.25 5.33
C LEU A 6 12.36 12.81 6.41
N SER A 7 12.55 14.08 6.74
CA SER A 7 11.63 14.83 7.60
C SER A 7 10.32 15.07 6.84
N TRP A 8 9.41 14.14 6.96
CA TRP A 8 8.02 14.30 6.54
C TRP A 8 7.39 15.41 7.36
N PHE A 9 6.62 16.28 6.69
CA PHE A 9 5.99 17.44 7.31
C PHE A 9 5.25 17.06 8.60
N PRO A 10 5.80 17.34 9.80
CA PRO A 10 5.23 16.88 11.08
C PRO A 10 3.80 17.40 11.32
N GLY A 11 3.47 18.57 10.75
CA GLY A 11 2.18 19.21 10.95
C GLY A 11 0.99 18.47 10.35
N HIS A 12 1.12 17.86 9.16
CA HIS A 12 0.03 17.10 8.54
C HIS A 12 -0.24 15.80 9.30
N MET A 13 0.79 15.14 9.79
CA MET A 13 0.68 13.87 10.51
C MET A 13 0.02 14.06 11.86
N THR A 14 0.43 15.07 12.62
CA THR A 14 -0.19 15.42 13.91
C THR A 14 -1.66 15.76 13.73
N LYS A 15 -2.02 16.52 12.68
CA LYS A 15 -3.42 16.84 12.36
C LYS A 15 -4.23 15.57 12.05
N THR A 16 -3.67 14.67 11.25
CA THR A 16 -4.36 13.42 10.87
C THR A 16 -4.50 12.49 12.07
N LYS A 17 -3.48 12.32 12.92
CA LYS A 17 -3.58 11.55 14.17
C LYS A 17 -4.68 12.11 15.09
N ARG A 18 -4.74 13.42 15.30
CA ARG A 18 -5.80 14.07 16.08
C ARG A 18 -7.18 13.83 15.49
N MET A 19 -7.33 13.90 14.18
CA MET A 19 -8.58 13.62 13.47
C MET A 19 -9.02 12.17 13.70
N ILE A 20 -8.12 11.20 13.58
CA ILE A 20 -8.41 9.78 13.83
C ILE A 20 -8.85 9.60 15.28
N SER A 21 -8.10 10.11 16.27
CA SER A 21 -8.43 9.99 17.69
C SER A 21 -9.79 10.62 18.04
N ALA A 22 -10.18 11.68 17.35
CA ALA A 22 -11.50 12.30 17.52
C ALA A 22 -12.63 11.45 16.93
N GLU A 23 -12.43 10.87 15.74
CA GLU A 23 -13.47 10.15 14.99
C GLU A 23 -13.61 8.68 15.40
N ILE A 24 -12.53 8.05 15.87
CA ILE A 24 -12.49 6.60 16.15
C ILE A 24 -13.57 6.15 17.12
N LYS A 25 -13.96 7.02 18.05
CA LYS A 25 -15.00 6.73 19.04
C LYS A 25 -16.34 6.43 18.38
N ASN A 26 -16.62 7.07 17.26
CA ASN A 26 -17.86 6.96 16.49
C ASN A 26 -17.85 5.83 15.47
N MET A 27 -16.73 5.10 15.35
CA MET A 27 -16.57 4.01 14.38
C MET A 27 -16.96 2.67 14.99
N ASP A 28 -17.56 1.82 14.19
CA ASP A 28 -17.88 0.44 14.55
C ASP A 28 -16.70 -0.50 14.27
N ALA A 29 -15.94 -0.24 13.21
CA ALA A 29 -14.74 -0.99 12.83
C ALA A 29 -13.74 -0.09 12.11
N VAL A 30 -12.53 -0.64 11.88
CA VAL A 30 -11.47 -0.03 11.07
C VAL A 30 -11.14 -0.95 9.90
N CYS A 31 -11.00 -0.37 8.72
CA CYS A 31 -10.45 -1.00 7.53
C CYS A 31 -9.04 -0.44 7.30
N GLU A 32 -8.02 -1.24 7.51
CA GLU A 32 -6.63 -0.90 7.25
C GLU A 32 -6.25 -1.43 5.86
N ILE A 33 -5.98 -0.53 4.90
CA ILE A 33 -5.56 -0.93 3.56
C ILE A 33 -4.04 -0.92 3.51
N VAL A 34 -3.46 -2.07 3.18
CA VAL A 34 -2.03 -2.30 3.04
C VAL A 34 -1.69 -2.74 1.61
N ASP A 35 -0.47 -2.51 1.17
CA ASP A 35 0.01 -2.98 -0.13
C ASP A 35 0.47 -4.43 0.00
N ALA A 36 -0.13 -5.35 -0.76
CA ALA A 36 0.18 -6.78 -0.70
C ALA A 36 1.63 -7.11 -1.10
N ARG A 37 2.35 -6.17 -1.74
CA ARG A 37 3.78 -6.32 -2.07
C ARG A 37 4.70 -6.05 -0.88
N ILE A 38 4.22 -5.24 0.10
CA ILE A 38 4.93 -4.84 1.31
C ILE A 38 3.96 -4.84 2.51
N PRO A 39 3.38 -5.99 2.89
CA PRO A 39 2.25 -6.05 3.82
C PRO A 39 2.55 -5.47 5.20
N LEU A 40 3.77 -5.68 5.72
CA LEU A 40 4.17 -5.16 7.03
C LEU A 40 4.65 -3.71 6.94
N SER A 41 5.55 -3.40 5.99
CA SER A 41 6.07 -2.04 5.82
C SER A 41 4.99 -1.01 5.45
N SER A 42 3.88 -1.42 4.85
CA SER A 42 2.75 -0.52 4.54
C SER A 42 1.75 -0.36 5.69
N ARG A 43 1.98 -1.00 6.84
CA ARG A 43 1.25 -0.75 8.08
C ARG A 43 1.91 0.37 8.87
N ASN A 44 1.13 1.36 9.24
CA ASN A 44 1.62 2.40 10.14
C ASN A 44 1.52 1.90 11.60
N PRO A 45 2.63 1.80 12.35
CA PRO A 45 2.62 1.29 13.72
C PRO A 45 1.72 2.09 14.66
N ASP A 46 1.55 3.39 14.46
CA ASP A 46 0.65 4.22 15.24
C ASP A 46 -0.82 3.79 15.15
N VAL A 47 -1.21 3.09 14.07
CA VAL A 47 -2.61 2.66 13.86
C VAL A 47 -3.05 1.66 14.93
N ASP A 48 -2.17 0.82 15.42
CA ASP A 48 -2.51 -0.16 16.46
C ASP A 48 -2.95 0.52 17.75
N GLU A 49 -2.23 1.56 18.19
CA GLU A 49 -2.59 2.36 19.37
C GLU A 49 -3.84 3.22 19.12
N LEU A 50 -3.87 3.94 18.00
CA LEU A 50 -4.95 4.87 17.65
C LEU A 50 -6.31 4.18 17.50
N THR A 51 -6.32 2.90 17.16
CA THR A 51 -7.54 2.12 16.90
C THR A 51 -7.77 1.01 17.92
N ALA A 52 -7.07 1.05 19.04
CA ALA A 52 -7.17 0.04 20.09
C ALA A 52 -8.65 -0.22 20.49
N GLY A 53 -9.00 -1.51 20.64
CA GLY A 53 -10.35 -1.94 21.00
C GLY A 53 -11.39 -1.88 19.88
N LYS A 54 -11.01 -1.50 18.64
CA LYS A 54 -11.91 -1.58 17.48
C LYS A 54 -11.65 -2.85 16.67
N PRO A 55 -12.71 -3.56 16.24
CA PRO A 55 -12.58 -4.65 15.28
C PRO A 55 -11.90 -4.14 14.01
N ARG A 56 -10.94 -4.92 13.46
CA ARG A 56 -10.15 -4.48 12.31
C ARG A 56 -10.20 -5.49 11.16
N LEU A 57 -10.43 -4.96 9.96
CA LEU A 57 -10.28 -5.65 8.69
C LEU A 57 -9.02 -5.14 8.00
N ILE A 58 -8.05 -6.02 7.75
CA ILE A 58 -6.89 -5.72 6.90
C ILE A 58 -7.25 -6.06 5.45
N VAL A 59 -7.06 -5.11 4.55
CA VAL A 59 -7.22 -5.32 3.09
C VAL A 59 -5.84 -5.36 2.45
N LEU A 60 -5.43 -6.53 1.97
CA LEU A 60 -4.24 -6.72 1.15
C LEU A 60 -4.58 -6.26 -0.28
N ASN A 61 -4.40 -4.97 -0.55
CA ASN A 61 -4.68 -4.38 -1.86
C ASN A 61 -3.52 -4.63 -2.83
N ARG A 62 -3.78 -4.52 -4.13
CA ARG A 62 -2.83 -4.86 -5.21
C ARG A 62 -2.38 -6.33 -5.18
N ALA A 63 -3.24 -7.25 -4.71
CA ALA A 63 -2.95 -8.67 -4.64
C ALA A 63 -2.62 -9.29 -6.01
N ASP A 64 -3.04 -8.67 -7.10
CA ASP A 64 -2.67 -9.02 -8.48
C ASP A 64 -1.21 -8.71 -8.82
N GLN A 65 -0.55 -7.80 -8.09
CA GLN A 65 0.85 -7.41 -8.27
C GLN A 65 1.79 -8.09 -7.26
N ALA A 66 1.25 -8.78 -6.27
CA ALA A 66 2.00 -9.49 -5.24
C ALA A 66 2.17 -10.98 -5.57
N ASP A 67 3.22 -11.59 -5.02
CA ASP A 67 3.41 -13.04 -5.08
C ASP A 67 2.22 -13.77 -4.42
N PRO A 68 1.54 -14.69 -5.12
CA PRO A 68 0.36 -15.35 -4.58
C PRO A 68 0.65 -16.30 -3.41
N VAL A 69 1.85 -16.85 -3.33
CA VAL A 69 2.26 -17.73 -2.22
C VAL A 69 2.50 -16.87 -0.98
N GLN A 70 3.24 -15.76 -1.12
CA GLN A 70 3.47 -14.84 -0.02
C GLN A 70 2.17 -14.15 0.43
N THR A 71 1.29 -13.77 -0.50
CA THR A 71 -0.02 -13.19 -0.16
C THR A 71 -0.83 -14.13 0.74
N ARG A 72 -0.87 -15.44 0.44
CA ARG A 72 -1.54 -16.43 1.30
C ARG A 72 -0.89 -16.55 2.68
N ARG A 73 0.45 -16.55 2.76
CA ARG A 73 1.19 -16.58 4.03
C ARG A 73 0.88 -15.35 4.88
N TRP A 74 0.89 -14.17 4.29
CA TRP A 74 0.53 -12.93 4.97
C TRP A 74 -0.94 -12.90 5.41
N THR A 75 -1.84 -13.44 4.60
CA THR A 75 -3.26 -13.61 4.99
C THR A 75 -3.38 -14.49 6.25
N GLN A 76 -2.65 -15.60 6.32
CA GLN A 76 -2.64 -16.50 7.48
C GLN A 76 -2.00 -15.82 8.70
N TYR A 77 -0.89 -15.12 8.52
CA TYR A 77 -0.20 -14.38 9.56
C TYR A 77 -1.12 -13.36 10.25
N PHE A 78 -1.77 -12.50 9.47
CA PHE A 78 -2.69 -11.50 10.04
C PHE A 78 -3.92 -12.12 10.70
N ARG A 79 -4.45 -13.20 10.13
CA ARG A 79 -5.54 -13.96 10.77
C ARG A 79 -5.11 -14.57 12.10
N GLY A 80 -3.91 -15.10 12.18
CA GLY A 80 -3.32 -15.61 13.42
C GLY A 80 -3.17 -14.55 14.51
N GLN A 81 -3.08 -13.27 14.13
CA GLN A 81 -3.07 -12.14 15.04
C GLN A 81 -4.49 -11.62 15.39
N GLY A 82 -5.55 -12.28 14.94
CA GLY A 82 -6.95 -11.93 15.25
C GLY A 82 -7.56 -10.89 14.31
N PHE A 83 -6.92 -10.54 13.20
CA PHE A 83 -7.50 -9.65 12.20
C PHE A 83 -8.38 -10.40 11.21
N ALA A 84 -9.49 -9.78 10.78
CA ALA A 84 -10.13 -10.19 9.53
C ALA A 84 -9.27 -9.75 8.34
N VAL A 85 -9.18 -10.56 7.29
CA VAL A 85 -8.32 -10.27 6.13
C VAL A 85 -9.09 -10.46 4.83
N LEU A 86 -8.94 -9.48 3.93
CA LEU A 86 -9.50 -9.48 2.58
C LEU A 86 -8.38 -9.21 1.56
N GLU A 87 -8.23 -10.09 0.58
CA GLU A 87 -7.36 -9.85 -0.57
C GLU A 87 -8.15 -9.12 -1.66
N ALA A 88 -7.57 -8.04 -2.23
CA ALA A 88 -8.27 -7.21 -3.18
C ALA A 88 -7.36 -6.63 -4.26
N ASN A 89 -7.97 -6.36 -5.42
CA ASN A 89 -7.45 -5.45 -6.44
C ASN A 89 -8.46 -4.31 -6.64
N ALA A 90 -8.20 -3.18 -6.01
CA ALA A 90 -9.09 -2.02 -6.10
C ALA A 90 -9.24 -1.47 -7.52
N LYS A 91 -8.25 -1.67 -8.40
CA LYS A 91 -8.26 -1.15 -9.78
C LYS A 91 -9.30 -1.86 -10.65
N ASN A 92 -9.34 -3.19 -10.61
CA ASN A 92 -10.28 -3.99 -11.40
C ASN A 92 -11.53 -4.42 -10.61
N GLY A 93 -11.49 -4.37 -9.28
CA GLY A 93 -12.59 -4.68 -8.38
C GLY A 93 -12.61 -6.10 -7.83
N VAL A 94 -11.67 -6.96 -8.24
CA VAL A 94 -11.58 -8.32 -7.70
C VAL A 94 -11.37 -8.28 -6.19
N GLY A 95 -12.19 -9.00 -5.45
CA GLY A 95 -12.19 -9.07 -3.98
C GLY A 95 -12.96 -7.93 -3.31
N THR A 96 -13.13 -6.76 -3.96
CA THR A 96 -13.84 -5.62 -3.35
C THR A 96 -15.32 -5.89 -3.15
N GLU A 97 -15.92 -6.76 -3.94
CA GLU A 97 -17.32 -7.21 -3.83
C GLU A 97 -17.60 -7.95 -2.52
N LYS A 98 -16.58 -8.51 -1.89
CA LYS A 98 -16.69 -9.25 -0.61
C LYS A 98 -16.63 -8.33 0.61
N PHE A 99 -16.30 -7.05 0.43
CA PHE A 99 -16.03 -6.13 1.52
C PHE A 99 -17.21 -5.96 2.50
N SER A 100 -18.41 -5.68 1.99
CA SER A 100 -19.60 -5.50 2.83
C SER A 100 -19.93 -6.75 3.65
N ALA A 101 -19.77 -7.93 3.07
CA ALA A 101 -19.95 -9.20 3.77
C ALA A 101 -18.88 -9.41 4.85
N ALA A 102 -17.61 -9.12 4.54
CA ALA A 102 -16.50 -9.24 5.49
C ALA A 102 -16.66 -8.30 6.70
N VAL A 103 -17.13 -7.06 6.49
CA VAL A 103 -17.42 -6.11 7.57
C VAL A 103 -18.59 -6.60 8.45
N ARG A 104 -19.66 -7.11 7.84
CA ARG A 104 -20.80 -7.65 8.60
C ARG A 104 -20.40 -8.87 9.41
N GLU A 105 -19.59 -9.76 8.85
CA GLU A 105 -19.09 -10.93 9.59
C GLU A 105 -18.18 -10.51 10.75
N LEU A 106 -17.25 -9.55 10.53
CA LEU A 106 -16.41 -8.98 11.58
C LEU A 106 -17.22 -8.39 12.75
N LEU A 107 -18.39 -7.84 12.46
CA LEU A 107 -19.26 -7.17 13.43
C LEU A 107 -20.48 -8.02 13.83
N ARG A 108 -20.54 -9.31 13.46
CA ARG A 108 -21.70 -10.18 13.63
C ARG A 108 -22.30 -10.12 15.04
N ASP A 109 -21.49 -10.31 16.07
CA ASP A 109 -21.95 -10.36 17.46
C ASP A 109 -22.44 -9.00 17.94
N LYS A 110 -21.76 -7.92 17.53
CA LYS A 110 -22.18 -6.54 17.83
C LYS A 110 -23.52 -6.20 17.17
N LEU A 111 -23.71 -6.61 15.92
CA LEU A 111 -24.96 -6.38 15.18
C LEU A 111 -26.11 -7.20 15.74
N ALA A 112 -25.86 -8.45 16.12
CA ALA A 112 -26.84 -9.30 16.79
C ALA A 112 -27.29 -8.73 18.15
N ALA A 113 -26.35 -8.26 18.96
CA ALA A 113 -26.67 -7.61 20.25
C ALA A 113 -27.42 -6.29 20.06
N ALA A 114 -27.16 -5.52 19.01
CA ALA A 114 -27.93 -4.31 18.72
C ALA A 114 -29.33 -4.63 18.25
N ALA A 115 -29.52 -5.64 17.39
CA ALA A 115 -30.84 -6.10 16.95
C ALA A 115 -31.69 -6.61 18.10
N ALA A 116 -31.11 -7.38 19.04
CA ALA A 116 -31.80 -7.86 20.26
C ALA A 116 -32.29 -6.71 21.16
N LYS A 117 -31.66 -5.52 21.06
CA LYS A 117 -32.08 -4.30 21.77
C LYS A 117 -33.06 -3.42 20.96
N GLY A 118 -33.60 -3.95 19.84
CA GLY A 118 -34.52 -3.21 18.97
C GLY A 118 -33.88 -2.15 18.07
N GLN A 119 -32.53 -2.09 17.99
CA GLN A 119 -31.83 -1.17 17.11
C GLN A 119 -31.75 -1.75 15.69
N VAL A 120 -32.86 -1.78 14.98
CA VAL A 120 -32.94 -2.23 13.59
C VAL A 120 -32.51 -1.11 12.65
N GLY A 121 -31.69 -1.42 11.62
CA GLY A 121 -31.28 -0.44 10.61
C GLY A 121 -30.15 0.50 11.01
N LYS A 122 -29.38 0.14 12.06
CA LYS A 122 -28.17 0.91 12.42
C LYS A 122 -27.17 0.91 11.27
N VAL A 123 -26.78 2.10 10.82
CA VAL A 123 -25.71 2.27 9.85
C VAL A 123 -24.35 1.93 10.49
N VAL A 124 -23.63 0.99 9.90
CA VAL A 124 -22.28 0.61 10.30
C VAL A 124 -21.29 1.65 9.77
N ARG A 125 -20.42 2.15 10.63
CA ARG A 125 -19.41 3.15 10.33
C ARG A 125 -18.02 2.54 10.36
N VAL A 126 -17.31 2.59 9.24
CA VAL A 126 -15.96 2.04 9.09
C VAL A 126 -14.99 3.13 8.71
N MET A 127 -13.95 3.32 9.52
CA MET A 127 -12.84 4.22 9.18
C MET A 127 -11.86 3.50 8.27
N VAL A 128 -11.46 4.14 7.15
CA VAL A 128 -10.48 3.57 6.22
C VAL A 128 -9.13 4.24 6.45
N LEU A 129 -8.13 3.46 6.81
CA LEU A 129 -6.76 3.89 7.09
C LEU A 129 -5.77 3.25 6.12
N GLY A 130 -4.56 3.79 6.05
CA GLY A 130 -3.43 3.23 5.30
C GLY A 130 -2.46 4.32 4.84
N VAL A 131 -1.28 3.92 4.41
CA VAL A 131 -0.24 4.82 3.91
C VAL A 131 -0.67 5.54 2.63
N PRO A 132 0.00 6.64 2.24
CA PRO A 132 -0.26 7.27 0.95
C PRO A 132 -0.09 6.28 -0.21
N ASN A 133 -0.82 6.48 -1.29
CA ASN A 133 -0.77 5.70 -2.54
C ASN A 133 -1.02 4.18 -2.43
N VAL A 134 -1.43 3.68 -1.26
CA VAL A 134 -1.82 2.26 -1.08
C VAL A 134 -3.11 1.89 -1.83
N GLY A 135 -3.83 2.90 -2.35
CA GLY A 135 -5.05 2.73 -3.13
C GLY A 135 -6.35 2.89 -2.34
N LYS A 136 -6.34 3.59 -1.17
CA LYS A 136 -7.54 3.81 -0.34
C LYS A 136 -8.73 4.36 -1.10
N SER A 137 -8.58 5.52 -1.74
CA SER A 137 -9.67 6.18 -2.45
C SER A 137 -10.15 5.37 -3.65
N THR A 138 -9.25 4.64 -4.33
CA THR A 138 -9.62 3.71 -5.41
C THR A 138 -10.47 2.57 -4.87
N PHE A 139 -10.05 1.98 -3.73
CA PHE A 139 -10.80 0.92 -3.06
C PHE A 139 -12.18 1.40 -2.62
N ILE A 140 -12.27 2.54 -1.94
CA ILE A 140 -13.52 3.16 -1.50
C ILE A 140 -14.47 3.38 -2.68
N ASN A 141 -13.98 4.00 -3.77
CA ASN A 141 -14.78 4.23 -4.97
C ASN A 141 -15.30 2.93 -5.59
N LYS A 142 -14.48 1.88 -5.56
CA LYS A 142 -14.87 0.58 -6.11
C LYS A 142 -15.94 -0.10 -5.27
N VAL A 143 -15.78 -0.10 -3.95
CA VAL A 143 -16.76 -0.66 -2.99
C VAL A 143 -18.08 0.13 -3.02
N ALA A 144 -18.01 1.45 -3.15
CA ALA A 144 -19.20 2.32 -3.22
C ALA A 144 -19.86 2.35 -4.60
N HIS A 145 -19.31 1.64 -5.60
CA HIS A 145 -19.79 1.64 -6.99
C HIS A 145 -19.93 3.04 -7.63
N ARG A 146 -19.14 4.02 -7.17
CA ARG A 146 -19.19 5.41 -7.65
C ARG A 146 -17.87 6.14 -7.44
N LYS A 147 -17.65 7.20 -8.21
CA LYS A 147 -16.47 8.07 -8.09
C LYS A 147 -16.76 9.20 -7.09
N THR A 148 -16.73 8.90 -5.81
CA THR A 148 -16.99 9.90 -4.76
C THR A 148 -15.70 10.38 -4.10
N ALA A 149 -14.76 9.46 -3.82
CA ALA A 149 -13.46 9.81 -3.27
C ALA A 149 -12.49 10.20 -4.39
N ARG A 150 -11.66 11.24 -4.15
CA ARG A 150 -10.60 11.63 -5.10
C ARG A 150 -9.50 10.58 -5.09
N ALA A 151 -9.27 9.95 -6.22
CA ALA A 151 -8.24 8.95 -6.43
C ALA A 151 -7.26 9.45 -7.51
N GLU A 152 -6.01 9.66 -7.12
CA GLU A 152 -4.89 9.97 -8.02
C GLU A 152 -3.66 9.20 -7.54
N ASP A 153 -2.74 8.87 -8.45
CA ASP A 153 -1.50 8.16 -8.13
C ASP A 153 -0.40 9.11 -7.58
N ARG A 154 -0.82 10.13 -6.78
CA ARG A 154 0.09 11.09 -6.14
C ARG A 154 -0.13 11.14 -4.64
N PRO A 155 0.94 11.12 -3.81
CA PRO A 155 0.83 11.24 -2.36
C PRO A 155 0.15 12.55 -1.94
N GLY A 156 -0.81 12.48 -0.99
CA GLY A 156 -1.45 13.65 -0.39
C GLY A 156 -2.67 14.20 -1.15
N VAL A 157 -3.30 13.42 -2.02
CA VAL A 157 -4.53 13.81 -2.76
C VAL A 157 -5.72 13.98 -1.83
N THR A 158 -5.94 13.05 -0.89
CA THR A 158 -6.99 13.19 0.12
C THR A 158 -6.51 14.12 1.23
N ARG A 159 -7.01 15.36 1.24
CA ARG A 159 -6.60 16.41 2.20
C ARG A 159 -7.52 16.55 3.40
N SER A 160 -8.74 16.00 3.33
CA SER A 160 -9.76 16.07 4.38
C SER A 160 -10.54 14.76 4.46
N LYS A 161 -11.14 14.50 5.63
CA LYS A 161 -12.05 13.37 5.82
C LYS A 161 -13.29 13.51 4.94
N GLN A 162 -13.78 12.41 4.41
CA GLN A 162 -15.00 12.36 3.61
C GLN A 162 -15.83 11.10 3.94
N TRP A 163 -17.14 11.28 4.18
CA TRP A 163 -18.06 10.18 4.32
C TRP A 163 -18.50 9.66 2.95
N VAL A 164 -18.44 8.36 2.76
CA VAL A 164 -18.83 7.68 1.53
C VAL A 164 -19.79 6.54 1.87
N PRO A 165 -21.07 6.68 1.58
CA PRO A 165 -22.02 5.59 1.76
C PRO A 165 -21.77 4.49 0.72
N VAL A 166 -21.72 3.24 1.19
CA VAL A 166 -21.57 2.01 0.37
C VAL A 166 -22.95 1.47 0.04
N ASP A 167 -23.76 1.27 1.07
CA ASP A 167 -25.17 0.84 0.96
C ASP A 167 -26.03 1.53 2.04
N ALA A 168 -27.28 1.13 2.16
CA ALA A 168 -28.21 1.73 3.14
C ALA A 168 -27.78 1.54 4.61
N ALA A 169 -26.90 0.58 4.88
CA ALA A 169 -26.50 0.19 6.24
C ALA A 169 -24.99 0.24 6.48
N LEU A 170 -24.20 0.77 5.51
CA LEU A 170 -22.74 0.84 5.61
C LEU A 170 -22.21 2.14 5.01
N GLU A 171 -21.44 2.88 5.78
CA GLU A 171 -20.72 4.07 5.33
C GLU A 171 -19.24 4.01 5.72
N LEU A 172 -18.39 4.55 4.85
CA LEU A 172 -16.95 4.63 5.04
C LEU A 172 -16.52 6.06 5.33
N LEU A 173 -15.57 6.22 6.23
CA LEU A 173 -14.86 7.47 6.42
C LEU A 173 -13.51 7.37 5.71
N ASP A 174 -13.38 8.04 4.55
CA ASP A 174 -12.08 8.19 3.87
C ASP A 174 -11.21 9.17 4.65
N THR A 175 -9.96 8.78 4.88
CA THR A 175 -8.99 9.59 5.62
C THR A 175 -7.75 9.87 4.78
N PRO A 176 -7.03 10.98 5.03
CA PRO A 176 -5.72 11.20 4.43
C PRO A 176 -4.78 10.02 4.72
N GLY A 177 -3.89 9.73 3.77
CA GLY A 177 -2.83 8.74 3.99
C GLY A 177 -1.90 9.16 5.12
N ILE A 178 -1.51 8.21 5.96
CA ILE A 178 -0.70 8.45 7.15
C ILE A 178 0.61 7.69 7.01
N LEU A 179 1.72 8.44 7.05
CA LEU A 179 3.04 7.91 7.34
C LEU A 179 3.44 8.32 8.76
N TRP A 180 4.49 7.74 9.30
CA TRP A 180 5.05 8.13 10.59
C TRP A 180 6.39 8.88 10.41
N PRO A 181 6.80 9.72 11.39
CA PRO A 181 7.86 10.71 11.19
C PRO A 181 9.24 10.12 10.95
N LYS A 182 9.51 8.93 11.47
CA LYS A 182 10.81 8.28 11.39
C LYS A 182 10.60 6.78 11.18
N PHE A 183 11.34 6.21 10.24
CA PHE A 183 11.41 4.76 10.05
C PHE A 183 12.57 4.23 10.90
N ASP A 184 12.26 3.35 11.86
CA ASP A 184 13.28 2.73 12.71
C ASP A 184 14.14 1.75 11.90
N ASP A 185 13.55 1.13 10.88
CA ASP A 185 14.22 0.27 9.90
C ASP A 185 14.29 1.00 8.54
N PRO A 186 15.51 1.30 8.02
CA PRO A 186 15.69 1.92 6.71
C PRO A 186 15.07 1.11 5.55
N GLU A 187 14.98 -0.22 5.69
CA GLU A 187 14.36 -1.07 4.67
C GLU A 187 12.85 -0.80 4.52
N VAL A 188 12.16 -0.47 5.61
CA VAL A 188 10.75 -0.04 5.56
C VAL A 188 10.62 1.22 4.69
N GLY A 189 11.51 2.18 4.89
CA GLY A 189 11.53 3.42 4.08
C GLY A 189 11.75 3.17 2.60
N LYS A 190 12.70 2.28 2.25
CA LYS A 190 12.98 1.88 0.85
C LYS A 190 11.75 1.21 0.22
N ARG A 191 11.15 0.23 0.90
CA ARG A 191 9.95 -0.48 0.41
C ARG A 191 8.77 0.46 0.19
N LEU A 192 8.55 1.42 1.10
CA LEU A 192 7.53 2.46 0.92
C LEU A 192 7.85 3.38 -0.27
N ALA A 193 9.12 3.70 -0.50
CA ALA A 193 9.56 4.49 -1.64
C ALA A 193 9.37 3.72 -2.96
N PHE A 194 9.73 2.44 -3.03
CA PHE A 194 9.50 1.60 -4.21
C PHE A 194 8.04 1.60 -4.63
N THR A 195 7.11 1.52 -3.68
CA THR A 195 5.65 1.50 -3.96
C THR A 195 5.04 2.88 -4.19
N GLY A 196 5.83 3.95 -4.05
CA GLY A 196 5.39 5.34 -4.25
C GLY A 196 4.56 5.90 -3.09
N ALA A 197 4.63 5.29 -1.89
CA ALA A 197 4.04 5.85 -0.68
C ALA A 197 4.77 7.13 -0.23
N VAL A 198 6.02 7.25 -0.63
CA VAL A 198 6.92 8.38 -0.45
C VAL A 198 6.96 9.20 -1.75
N LYS A 199 7.03 10.53 -1.66
CA LYS A 199 7.14 11.40 -2.85
C LYS A 199 8.52 11.30 -3.48
N ASP A 200 8.57 11.19 -4.80
CA ASP A 200 9.82 11.09 -5.55
C ASP A 200 10.67 12.37 -5.45
N ASP A 201 10.05 13.53 -5.27
CA ASP A 201 10.73 14.84 -5.19
C ASP A 201 11.75 14.96 -4.01
N VAL A 202 11.67 14.05 -3.05
CA VAL A 202 12.54 14.03 -1.86
C VAL A 202 13.50 12.84 -1.84
N LEU A 203 13.58 12.10 -2.95
CA LEU A 203 14.37 10.88 -3.08
C LEU A 203 15.43 11.03 -4.18
N ASP A 204 16.57 10.40 -3.99
CA ASP A 204 17.46 10.07 -5.09
C ASP A 204 16.86 8.89 -5.86
N ILE A 205 16.27 9.19 -7.01
CA ILE A 205 15.54 8.21 -7.83
C ILE A 205 16.46 7.18 -8.43
N GLU A 206 17.68 7.58 -8.79
CA GLU A 206 18.67 6.68 -9.38
C GLU A 206 19.19 5.70 -8.32
N GLU A 207 19.56 6.18 -7.14
CA GLU A 207 19.98 5.34 -6.02
C GLU A 207 18.83 4.38 -5.59
N LEU A 208 17.58 4.88 -5.53
CA LEU A 208 16.42 4.06 -5.23
C LEU A 208 16.23 2.95 -6.27
N ALA A 209 16.35 3.27 -7.55
CA ALA A 209 16.23 2.30 -8.64
C ALA A 209 17.35 1.26 -8.62
N CYS A 210 18.59 1.65 -8.28
CA CYS A 210 19.69 0.70 -8.06
C CYS A 210 19.36 -0.28 -6.93
N CYS A 211 18.88 0.20 -5.81
CA CYS A 211 18.44 -0.68 -4.69
C CYS A 211 17.32 -1.65 -5.13
N LEU A 212 16.39 -1.20 -5.98
CA LEU A 212 15.35 -2.08 -6.52
C LEU A 212 15.92 -3.12 -7.48
N MET A 213 16.87 -2.75 -8.34
CA MET A 213 17.58 -3.69 -9.24
C MET A 213 18.33 -4.76 -8.44
N ASP A 214 19.09 -4.35 -7.40
CA ASP A 214 19.78 -5.30 -6.50
C ASP A 214 18.80 -6.31 -5.90
N TYR A 215 17.68 -5.82 -5.38
CA TYR A 215 16.64 -6.69 -4.80
C TYR A 215 16.04 -7.65 -5.83
N LEU A 216 15.69 -7.15 -7.02
CA LEU A 216 15.13 -7.97 -8.09
C LEU A 216 16.13 -8.98 -8.62
N ALA A 217 17.40 -8.62 -8.76
CA ALA A 217 18.46 -9.54 -9.18
C ALA A 217 18.66 -10.69 -8.17
N ALA A 218 18.60 -10.39 -6.88
CA ALA A 218 18.78 -11.39 -5.83
C ALA A 218 17.59 -12.37 -5.69
N HIS A 219 16.35 -11.93 -5.99
CA HIS A 219 15.14 -12.70 -5.67
C HIS A 219 14.28 -13.04 -6.89
N TYR A 220 14.41 -12.29 -7.99
CA TYR A 220 13.55 -12.34 -9.17
C TYR A 220 14.32 -12.08 -10.47
N ALA A 221 15.54 -12.63 -10.61
CA ALA A 221 16.45 -12.38 -11.74
C ALA A 221 15.80 -12.62 -13.10
N ASP A 222 15.01 -13.70 -13.23
CA ASP A 222 14.31 -14.04 -14.47
C ASP A 222 13.43 -12.89 -14.98
N THR A 223 12.83 -12.13 -14.07
CA THR A 223 11.99 -10.98 -14.42
C THR A 223 12.77 -9.89 -15.13
N LEU A 224 14.00 -9.60 -14.68
CA LEU A 224 14.88 -8.61 -15.32
C LEU A 224 15.27 -9.07 -16.71
N THR A 225 15.63 -10.36 -16.84
CA THR A 225 15.96 -11.00 -18.12
C THR A 225 14.79 -10.96 -19.09
N GLU A 226 13.60 -11.32 -18.63
CA GLU A 226 12.41 -11.32 -19.49
C GLU A 226 11.97 -9.92 -19.90
N ARG A 227 11.98 -8.97 -18.97
CA ARG A 227 11.46 -7.61 -19.19
C ARG A 227 12.43 -6.72 -19.96
N TYR A 228 13.71 -6.72 -19.57
CA TYR A 228 14.71 -5.82 -20.11
C TYR A 228 15.66 -6.47 -21.11
N LYS A 229 15.56 -7.81 -21.28
CA LYS A 229 16.43 -8.59 -22.17
C LYS A 229 17.90 -8.44 -21.81
N ILE A 230 18.20 -8.36 -20.51
CA ILE A 230 19.55 -8.30 -19.96
C ILE A 230 19.90 -9.63 -19.30
N GLU A 231 21.18 -9.94 -19.26
CA GLU A 231 21.72 -11.02 -18.46
C GLU A 231 22.09 -10.48 -17.08
N VAL A 232 21.69 -11.20 -16.03
CA VAL A 232 22.05 -10.91 -14.64
C VAL A 232 23.20 -11.84 -14.28
N GLU A 233 24.38 -11.26 -14.10
CA GLU A 233 25.59 -12.02 -13.77
C GLU A 233 25.88 -11.95 -12.26
N PRO A 234 26.53 -12.99 -11.70
CA PRO A 234 26.95 -12.95 -10.29
C PRO A 234 27.91 -11.77 -10.05
N GLY A 235 27.54 -10.88 -9.13
CA GLY A 235 28.32 -9.71 -8.77
C GLY A 235 27.91 -8.43 -9.48
N ASP A 236 26.95 -8.47 -10.42
CA ASP A 236 26.35 -7.26 -10.97
C ASP A 236 25.77 -6.39 -9.87
N THR A 237 26.08 -5.12 -9.85
CA THR A 237 25.47 -4.11 -8.99
C THR A 237 24.17 -3.59 -9.61
N GLY A 238 23.28 -3.05 -8.77
CA GLY A 238 22.05 -2.43 -9.25
C GLY A 238 22.29 -1.31 -10.28
N TYR A 239 23.40 -0.58 -10.15
CA TYR A 239 23.79 0.44 -11.13
C TYR A 239 24.14 -0.18 -12.50
N GLU A 240 24.96 -1.24 -12.52
CA GLU A 240 25.33 -1.95 -13.75
C GLU A 240 24.11 -2.56 -14.43
N LEU A 241 23.19 -3.14 -13.66
CA LEU A 241 21.93 -3.67 -14.18
C LEU A 241 21.04 -2.56 -14.75
N LEU A 242 20.99 -1.40 -14.09
CA LEU A 242 20.26 -0.24 -14.57
C LEU A 242 20.86 0.28 -15.88
N GLU A 243 22.20 0.33 -15.98
CA GLU A 243 22.91 0.69 -17.20
C GLU A 243 22.68 -0.33 -18.33
N LYS A 244 22.79 -1.64 -18.06
CA LYS A 244 22.50 -2.70 -19.02
C LYS A 244 21.06 -2.56 -19.57
N ALA A 245 20.08 -2.32 -18.71
CA ALA A 245 18.69 -2.15 -19.09
C ALA A 245 18.44 -0.87 -19.91
N GLY A 246 19.05 0.25 -19.50
CA GLY A 246 18.99 1.52 -20.24
C GLY A 246 19.60 1.42 -21.63
N ARG A 247 20.72 0.74 -21.77
CA ARG A 247 21.39 0.47 -23.05
C ARG A 247 20.50 -0.39 -23.96
N LYS A 248 19.89 -1.44 -23.45
CA LYS A 248 18.95 -2.29 -24.22
C LYS A 248 17.70 -1.53 -24.67
N ARG A 249 17.26 -0.54 -23.91
CA ARG A 249 16.14 0.34 -24.24
C ARG A 249 16.54 1.49 -25.20
N GLY A 250 17.83 1.65 -25.50
CA GLY A 250 18.33 2.72 -26.38
C GLY A 250 18.30 4.10 -25.69
N PHE A 251 18.33 4.16 -24.36
CA PHE A 251 18.39 5.42 -23.61
C PHE A 251 19.82 5.92 -23.56
N LEU A 252 20.25 6.53 -24.66
CA LEU A 252 21.60 7.03 -24.83
C LEU A 252 21.62 8.56 -24.89
N MET A 253 22.57 9.15 -24.19
CA MET A 253 22.90 10.56 -24.23
C MET A 253 24.04 10.81 -25.22
N ARG A 254 24.45 12.07 -25.43
CA ARG A 254 25.62 12.44 -26.23
C ARG A 254 26.88 11.76 -25.69
N GLY A 255 27.69 11.16 -26.57
CA GLY A 255 28.88 10.41 -26.17
C GLY A 255 28.60 8.95 -25.79
N ALA A 256 27.45 8.39 -26.18
CA ALA A 256 27.07 6.99 -25.97
C ALA A 256 26.93 6.58 -24.46
N GLN A 257 26.86 7.56 -23.56
CA GLN A 257 26.55 7.31 -22.16
C GLN A 257 25.08 6.93 -22.02
N VAL A 258 24.76 6.03 -21.06
CA VAL A 258 23.40 5.64 -20.79
C VAL A 258 22.73 6.70 -19.91
N ASP A 259 21.48 7.05 -20.25
CA ASP A 259 20.61 7.89 -19.43
C ASP A 259 20.00 7.02 -18.31
N THR A 260 20.77 6.81 -17.25
CA THR A 260 20.42 5.97 -16.11
C THR A 260 19.28 6.59 -15.30
N GLU A 261 19.19 7.91 -15.19
CA GLU A 261 18.09 8.60 -14.52
C GLU A 261 16.74 8.32 -15.21
N ARG A 262 16.71 8.38 -16.53
CA ARG A 262 15.52 8.02 -17.30
C ARG A 262 15.14 6.56 -17.11
N MET A 263 16.11 5.65 -17.10
CA MET A 263 15.86 4.23 -16.87
C MET A 263 15.34 3.98 -15.45
N ALA A 264 15.89 4.68 -14.45
CA ALA A 264 15.46 4.62 -13.06
C ALA A 264 13.98 4.98 -12.90
N ARG A 265 13.55 6.09 -13.48
CA ARG A 265 12.13 6.51 -13.47
C ARG A 265 11.23 5.46 -14.12
N ILE A 266 11.64 4.91 -15.25
CA ILE A 266 10.86 3.87 -15.95
C ILE A 266 10.78 2.59 -15.13
N LEU A 267 11.87 2.15 -14.51
CA LEU A 267 11.88 0.97 -13.64
C LEU A 267 10.88 1.11 -12.49
N LEU A 268 10.92 2.23 -11.77
CA LEU A 268 10.01 2.50 -10.66
C LEU A 268 8.55 2.59 -11.12
N ASP A 269 8.29 3.25 -12.23
CA ASP A 269 6.94 3.35 -12.81
C ASP A 269 6.41 1.98 -13.24
N GLU A 270 7.23 1.15 -13.88
CA GLU A 270 6.86 -0.21 -14.28
C GLU A 270 6.62 -1.12 -13.07
N PHE A 271 7.44 -1.02 -12.03
CA PHE A 271 7.24 -1.72 -10.76
C PHE A 271 5.92 -1.30 -10.09
N ARG A 272 5.67 0.00 -9.95
CA ARG A 272 4.45 0.56 -9.36
C ARG A 272 3.19 0.19 -10.13
N ALA A 273 3.30 0.10 -11.45
CA ALA A 273 2.21 -0.29 -12.35
C ALA A 273 1.98 -1.81 -12.43
N GLY A 274 2.86 -2.64 -11.83
CA GLY A 274 2.80 -4.11 -11.90
C GLY A 274 3.17 -4.69 -13.27
N LYS A 275 3.94 -3.95 -14.08
CA LYS A 275 4.36 -4.38 -15.43
C LYS A 275 5.57 -5.31 -15.43
N LEU A 276 6.30 -5.38 -14.34
CA LEU A 276 7.48 -6.24 -14.19
C LEU A 276 7.11 -7.66 -13.82
N GLY A 277 5.98 -7.87 -13.14
CA GLY A 277 5.57 -9.16 -12.62
C GLY A 277 4.88 -9.04 -11.26
N ARG A 278 4.88 -10.14 -10.51
CA ARG A 278 4.25 -10.25 -9.19
C ARG A 278 5.33 -10.46 -8.13
N PHE A 279 5.44 -9.51 -7.22
CA PHE A 279 6.50 -9.49 -6.19
C PHE A 279 5.92 -9.27 -4.81
N THR A 280 6.56 -9.87 -3.80
CA THR A 280 6.39 -9.48 -2.41
C THR A 280 7.78 -9.28 -1.81
N LEU A 281 8.05 -8.05 -1.36
CA LEU A 281 9.38 -7.63 -0.87
C LEU A 281 9.58 -7.99 0.61
N GLU A 282 8.66 -8.73 1.19
CA GLU A 282 8.65 -9.14 2.59
C GLU A 282 8.20 -10.59 2.69
N THR A 283 8.87 -11.35 3.52
CA THR A 283 8.50 -12.72 3.84
C THR A 283 8.00 -12.79 5.28
N VAL A 284 7.01 -13.65 5.53
CA VAL A 284 6.66 -14.01 6.90
C VAL A 284 7.78 -14.89 7.42
N GLU A 285 8.51 -14.42 8.44
CA GLU A 285 9.48 -15.24 9.16
C GLU A 285 8.71 -16.36 9.90
N ASN A 286 9.22 -17.57 9.79
CA ASN A 286 8.63 -18.78 10.42
C ASN A 286 8.87 -18.78 11.92
#